data_2dec6cf805eb85f14444bc438e47dffc
#
_entry.id   2dec6cf805eb85f14444bc438e47dffc
#
_cell.length_a   1.000
_cell.length_b   1.000
_cell.length_c   1.000
_cell.angle_alpha   90.00
_cell.angle_beta   90.00
_cell.angle_gamma   90.00
#
_symmetry.space_group_name_H-M   'P 1'
#
loop_
_entity.id
_entity.type
_entity.pdbx_description
1 polymer ?
#
loop_
_entity_poly.entity_id
_entity_poly.type
_entity_poly.pdbx_seq_one_letter_code
_entity_poly.pdbx_strand_id
1 'polypeptide(L)'
;MSAGGQRPRRTFVCLSSQRWSDGMWTNKQHVMSRLARDHRVIYVDFGTRPMAEILRRKIGAPEGAPSPAGSSMGRRGWGARLDPLAPVVEERGGVTVLDFPIPRFAEYLPHGSRARAALEFDLRTFALGRWMKTEGLARPVVWVYHPGFGGGVRSLPSSRVVYDCVDEYTTFPEFRGATAWIAGRERELCAVADAVFCTSRPLFDAKAALAPGRVQLVPNVADAAHFERAADPALALPEDVAHLPRPIIGFVGAVSDYKVNLGWLAHLARQRPSWSVVLVGPHAVADPTTDLSQLRALPNVHLVGYRAYEVLPAYLKAFDAVVIPYRLGAATRGIFPLKFFESLASGRPVVISRLPALEAYYPDVLVADDVDSFVNACAAAVALEDDAAARERRVALARRNTWESRIAQMLARLDELDELSAPRSP
;
A
#
# COMPACT_ATOMS: atom_id res chain seq x y z
N MET A 1 28.35 -19.62 -15.29
CA MET A 1 28.76 -18.25 -15.00
C MET A 1 28.15 -17.38 -16.10
N SER A 2 26.92 -16.93 -15.90
CA SER A 2 26.20 -16.05 -16.86
C SER A 2 26.67 -14.62 -16.61
N ALA A 3 27.15 -13.94 -17.64
CA ALA A 3 27.56 -12.55 -17.62
C ALA A 3 26.39 -11.71 -17.09
N GLY A 4 26.60 -11.04 -15.96
CA GLY A 4 25.65 -10.08 -15.39
C GLY A 4 25.54 -8.86 -16.27
N GLY A 5 24.78 -8.96 -17.36
CA GLY A 5 24.42 -7.84 -18.20
C GLY A 5 23.56 -6.87 -17.36
N GLN A 6 24.05 -5.65 -17.20
CA GLN A 6 23.33 -4.59 -16.50
C GLN A 6 21.98 -4.36 -17.21
N ARG A 7 20.86 -4.50 -16.49
CA ARG A 7 19.51 -4.27 -17.06
C ARG A 7 19.43 -2.87 -17.66
N PRO A 8 18.74 -2.68 -18.80
CA PRO A 8 18.61 -1.35 -19.39
C PRO A 8 17.85 -0.42 -18.43
N ARG A 9 18.33 0.80 -18.30
CA ARG A 9 17.68 1.82 -17.45
C ARG A 9 16.36 2.23 -18.08
N ARG A 10 15.25 1.90 -17.40
CA ARG A 10 13.89 2.24 -17.81
C ARG A 10 13.40 3.54 -17.14
N THR A 11 12.37 4.15 -17.74
CA THR A 11 11.59 5.18 -17.07
C THR A 11 10.23 4.61 -16.71
N PHE A 12 9.86 4.70 -15.43
CA PHE A 12 8.55 4.30 -14.90
C PHE A 12 7.73 5.54 -14.60
N VAL A 13 6.45 5.55 -15.02
CA VAL A 13 5.46 6.55 -14.63
C VAL A 13 4.38 5.84 -13.82
N CYS A 14 4.37 6.08 -12.52
CA CYS A 14 3.46 5.46 -11.57
C CYS A 14 2.18 6.27 -11.41
N LEU A 15 1.05 5.72 -11.80
CA LEU A 15 -0.29 6.24 -11.54
C LEU A 15 -0.80 5.67 -10.22
N SER A 16 -0.57 6.41 -9.15
CA SER A 16 -0.92 6.02 -7.78
C SER A 16 -2.34 6.44 -7.40
N SER A 17 -2.88 5.81 -6.35
CA SER A 17 -4.09 6.21 -5.63
C SER A 17 -3.78 6.81 -4.26
N GLN A 18 -2.52 7.15 -3.98
CA GLN A 18 -2.05 7.61 -2.68
C GLN A 18 -0.98 8.69 -2.88
N ARG A 19 -0.85 9.60 -1.91
CA ARG A 19 0.24 10.58 -1.91
C ARG A 19 1.55 9.92 -1.54
N TRP A 20 2.64 10.41 -2.13
CA TRP A 20 3.98 9.97 -1.76
C TRP A 20 4.31 10.27 -0.30
N SER A 21 3.84 11.41 0.19
CA SER A 21 4.08 11.91 1.55
C SER A 21 3.14 11.35 2.62
N ASP A 22 2.23 10.45 2.28
CA ASP A 22 1.38 9.80 3.28
C ASP A 22 2.25 9.01 4.25
N GLY A 23 2.02 9.19 5.54
CA GLY A 23 2.87 8.65 6.59
C GLY A 23 2.89 7.12 6.66
N MET A 24 1.87 6.44 6.12
CA MET A 24 1.86 4.98 6.02
C MET A 24 2.26 4.55 4.62
N TRP A 25 3.45 4.02 4.48
CA TRP A 25 3.91 3.43 3.23
C TRP A 25 3.17 2.14 2.91
N THR A 26 2.82 2.03 1.64
CA THR A 26 2.21 0.83 1.07
C THR A 26 3.10 0.29 -0.05
N ASN A 27 2.68 -0.77 -0.72
CA ASN A 27 3.40 -1.33 -1.87
C ASN A 27 3.82 -0.28 -2.91
N LYS A 28 3.04 0.78 -3.11
CA LYS A 28 3.34 1.82 -4.10
C LYS A 28 4.67 2.50 -3.81
N GLN A 29 4.84 3.02 -2.60
CA GLN A 29 6.07 3.69 -2.18
C GLN A 29 7.23 2.70 -2.07
N HIS A 30 7.00 1.49 -1.52
CA HIS A 30 8.02 0.46 -1.39
C HIS A 30 8.56 -0.01 -2.75
N VAL A 31 7.71 -0.22 -3.74
CA VAL A 31 8.13 -0.61 -5.10
C VAL A 31 8.83 0.55 -5.79
N MET A 32 8.23 1.73 -5.81
CA MET A 32 8.74 2.86 -6.58
C MET A 32 10.06 3.41 -6.03
N SER A 33 10.25 3.46 -4.69
CA SER A 33 11.53 3.87 -4.08
C SER A 33 12.68 2.91 -4.40
N ARG A 34 12.39 1.61 -4.50
CA ARG A 34 13.40 0.61 -4.85
C ARG A 34 13.72 0.61 -6.34
N LEU A 35 12.71 0.75 -7.20
CA LEU A 35 12.94 0.94 -8.63
C LEU A 35 13.78 2.20 -8.93
N ALA A 36 13.64 3.25 -8.12
CA ALA A 36 14.39 4.50 -8.29
C ALA A 36 15.90 4.37 -8.06
N ARG A 37 16.37 3.26 -7.46
CA ARG A 37 17.81 3.00 -7.28
C ARG A 37 18.54 2.80 -8.61
N ASP A 38 17.87 2.14 -9.58
CA ASP A 38 18.48 1.74 -10.85
C ASP A 38 17.76 2.36 -12.07
N HIS A 39 16.58 2.91 -11.88
CA HIS A 39 15.69 3.39 -12.93
C HIS A 39 15.25 4.84 -12.68
N ARG A 40 14.70 5.52 -13.69
CA ARG A 40 14.02 6.80 -13.51
C ARG A 40 12.57 6.53 -13.10
N VAL A 41 12.15 7.04 -11.95
CA VAL A 41 10.78 6.89 -11.46
C VAL A 41 10.09 8.23 -11.33
N ILE A 42 8.91 8.34 -11.93
CA ILE A 42 8.01 9.48 -11.86
C ILE A 42 6.73 9.01 -11.17
N TYR A 43 6.43 9.56 -10.02
CA TYR A 43 5.27 9.19 -9.21
C TYR A 43 4.21 10.28 -9.31
N VAL A 44 3.02 9.92 -9.77
CA VAL A 44 1.88 10.85 -9.87
C VAL A 44 1.11 10.80 -8.58
N ASP A 45 1.19 11.86 -7.79
CA ASP A 45 0.46 12.03 -6.53
C ASP A 45 -1.05 12.06 -6.76
N PHE A 46 -1.78 11.51 -5.78
CA PHE A 46 -3.24 11.49 -5.79
C PHE A 46 -3.81 12.36 -4.67
N GLY A 47 -4.54 13.40 -5.03
CA GLY A 47 -5.18 14.30 -4.07
C GLY A 47 -5.77 15.52 -4.75
N THR A 48 -6.65 16.21 -4.04
CA THR A 48 -7.22 17.50 -4.44
C THR A 48 -6.64 18.61 -3.57
N ARG A 49 -6.64 19.85 -4.08
CA ARG A 49 -6.15 21.04 -3.35
C ARG A 49 -7.14 22.18 -3.41
N PRO A 50 -7.20 23.03 -2.37
CA PRO A 50 -7.94 24.29 -2.45
C PRO A 50 -7.47 25.14 -3.62
N MET A 51 -8.40 25.76 -4.37
CA MET A 51 -8.05 26.60 -5.51
C MET A 51 -7.07 27.72 -5.12
N ALA A 52 -7.23 28.31 -3.94
CA ALA A 52 -6.34 29.34 -3.42
C ALA A 52 -4.89 28.84 -3.21
N GLU A 53 -4.71 27.57 -2.84
CA GLU A 53 -3.38 26.94 -2.72
C GLU A 53 -2.76 26.70 -4.10
N ILE A 54 -3.56 26.21 -5.05
CA ILE A 54 -3.14 26.01 -6.43
C ILE A 54 -2.65 27.33 -7.04
N LEU A 55 -3.42 28.41 -6.87
CA LEU A 55 -3.06 29.74 -7.36
C LEU A 55 -1.79 30.28 -6.67
N ARG A 56 -1.70 30.19 -5.33
CA ARG A 56 -0.51 30.65 -4.59
C ARG A 56 0.76 29.95 -5.05
N ARG A 57 0.74 28.64 -5.22
CA ARG A 57 1.90 27.88 -5.71
C ARG A 57 2.34 28.32 -7.10
N LYS A 58 1.39 28.65 -7.99
CA LYS A 58 1.68 29.12 -9.36
C LYS A 58 2.29 30.52 -9.43
N ILE A 59 1.86 31.42 -8.58
CA ILE A 59 2.38 32.80 -8.54
C ILE A 59 3.64 32.96 -7.69
N GLY A 60 4.14 31.89 -7.07
CA GLY A 60 5.37 31.92 -6.29
C GLY A 60 5.29 32.68 -4.99
N ALA A 61 4.09 32.87 -4.42
CA ALA A 61 3.92 33.52 -3.11
C ALA A 61 4.52 32.65 -1.98
N PRO A 62 5.24 33.24 -0.99
CA PRO A 62 5.89 32.48 0.06
C PRO A 62 4.88 31.70 0.90
N GLU A 63 5.18 30.43 1.16
CA GLU A 63 4.43 29.59 2.10
C GLU A 63 4.75 30.04 3.53
N GLY A 64 3.71 30.32 4.29
CA GLY A 64 3.82 30.51 5.73
C GLY A 64 3.79 29.17 6.45
N ALA A 65 4.83 28.36 6.32
CA ALA A 65 5.21 27.24 7.20
C ALA A 65 6.56 26.67 6.73
N PRO A 66 7.46 26.21 7.61
CA PRO A 66 8.78 25.75 7.22
C PRO A 66 8.70 24.47 6.39
N SER A 67 9.13 24.56 5.13
CA SER A 67 9.42 23.40 4.27
C SER A 67 10.67 22.72 4.79
N PRO A 68 10.74 21.38 4.84
CA PRO A 68 12.00 20.71 5.10
C PRO A 68 12.99 21.01 3.96
N ALA A 69 14.19 21.40 4.34
CA ALA A 69 15.26 21.82 3.45
C ALA A 69 15.56 20.75 2.38
N GLY A 70 15.61 21.16 1.10
CA GLY A 70 16.10 20.31 0.01
C GLY A 70 15.45 20.47 -1.37
N SER A 71 14.63 21.47 -1.63
CA SER A 71 14.08 21.66 -2.98
C SER A 71 15.06 22.47 -3.87
N SER A 72 15.81 21.78 -4.73
CA SER A 72 16.48 22.41 -5.86
C SER A 72 15.43 22.78 -6.92
N MET A 73 14.99 24.01 -6.90
CA MET A 73 14.07 24.57 -7.88
C MET A 73 14.79 24.78 -9.20
N GLY A 74 14.72 23.77 -10.11
CA GLY A 74 15.22 23.90 -11.46
C GLY A 74 14.56 25.06 -12.19
N ARG A 75 15.38 25.96 -12.75
CA ARG A 75 14.96 27.08 -13.60
C ARG A 75 14.30 26.54 -14.88
N ARG A 76 12.98 26.37 -14.89
CA ARG A 76 12.20 26.18 -16.10
C ARG A 76 11.40 27.43 -16.42
N GLY A 77 11.34 27.79 -17.72
CA GLY A 77 10.92 29.08 -18.23
C GLY A 77 9.51 29.54 -17.83
N TRP A 78 9.28 30.84 -17.88
CA TRP A 78 8.06 31.55 -17.50
C TRP A 78 6.76 31.01 -18.12
N GLY A 79 6.84 30.38 -19.32
CA GLY A 79 5.67 29.84 -20.01
C GLY A 79 5.02 28.64 -19.29
N ALA A 80 5.80 27.80 -18.57
CA ALA A 80 5.27 26.65 -17.83
C ALA A 80 4.54 27.07 -16.53
N ARG A 81 4.80 28.27 -16.01
CA ARG A 81 4.12 28.82 -14.82
C ARG A 81 2.67 29.24 -15.06
N LEU A 82 2.29 29.48 -16.32
CA LEU A 82 0.95 29.92 -16.71
C LEU A 82 0.02 28.77 -17.13
N ASP A 83 0.55 27.54 -17.33
CA ASP A 83 -0.30 26.38 -17.62
C ASP A 83 -1.08 25.94 -16.37
N PRO A 84 -2.42 26.07 -16.35
CA PRO A 84 -3.23 25.70 -15.21
C PRO A 84 -3.18 24.21 -14.87
N LEU A 85 -2.76 23.36 -15.81
CA LEU A 85 -2.65 21.91 -15.64
C LEU A 85 -1.21 21.43 -15.40
N ALA A 86 -0.21 22.32 -15.37
CA ALA A 86 1.16 21.92 -15.07
C ALA A 86 1.28 21.43 -13.61
N PRO A 87 1.98 20.29 -13.37
CA PRO A 87 2.17 19.79 -12.01
C PRO A 87 3.18 20.64 -11.24
N VAL A 88 3.09 20.56 -9.91
CA VAL A 88 4.23 20.85 -9.05
C VAL A 88 5.15 19.63 -9.09
N VAL A 89 6.44 19.86 -9.30
CA VAL A 89 7.45 18.80 -9.42
C VAL A 89 8.37 18.86 -8.22
N GLU A 90 8.50 17.76 -7.50
CA GLU A 90 9.37 17.63 -6.34
C GLU A 90 10.26 16.38 -6.50
N GLU A 91 11.52 16.44 -6.05
CA GLU A 91 12.39 15.27 -5.96
C GLU A 91 12.41 14.76 -4.52
N ARG A 92 12.09 13.48 -4.33
CA ARG A 92 12.04 12.84 -3.01
C ARG A 92 12.69 11.45 -3.06
N GLY A 93 13.85 11.31 -2.44
CA GLY A 93 14.54 10.01 -2.37
C GLY A 93 14.83 9.36 -3.73
N GLY A 94 15.18 10.17 -4.75
CA GLY A 94 15.43 9.69 -6.12
C GLY A 94 14.18 9.49 -6.98
N VAL A 95 13.00 9.79 -6.43
CA VAL A 95 11.72 9.73 -7.15
C VAL A 95 11.25 11.14 -7.50
N THR A 96 10.93 11.38 -8.77
CA THR A 96 10.27 12.61 -9.21
C THR A 96 8.78 12.53 -8.91
N VAL A 97 8.28 13.32 -7.97
CA VAL A 97 6.87 13.36 -7.57
C VAL A 97 6.15 14.47 -8.32
N LEU A 98 5.05 14.14 -8.99
CA LEU A 98 4.20 15.07 -9.73
C LEU A 98 2.87 15.27 -8.98
N ASP A 99 2.63 16.49 -8.54
CA ASP A 99 1.35 16.87 -7.93
C ASP A 99 0.56 17.75 -8.90
N PHE A 100 -0.45 17.17 -9.53
CA PHE A 100 -1.32 17.89 -10.46
C PHE A 100 -2.36 18.72 -9.71
N PRO A 101 -2.64 19.95 -10.16
CA PRO A 101 -3.57 20.86 -9.50
C PRO A 101 -5.03 20.49 -9.79
N ILE A 102 -5.48 19.38 -9.21
CA ILE A 102 -6.89 19.00 -9.29
C ILE A 102 -7.67 19.84 -8.26
N PRO A 103 -8.58 20.71 -8.72
CA PRO A 103 -9.29 21.63 -7.83
C PRO A 103 -10.17 20.90 -6.83
N ARG A 104 -10.19 21.37 -5.57
CA ARG A 104 -10.99 20.81 -4.48
C ARG A 104 -12.50 20.92 -4.72
N PHE A 105 -12.97 21.71 -5.70
CA PHE A 105 -14.39 21.73 -6.03
C PHE A 105 -14.95 20.34 -6.43
N ALA A 106 -14.10 19.42 -6.87
CA ALA A 106 -14.48 18.03 -7.04
C ALA A 106 -15.07 17.42 -5.75
N GLU A 107 -14.67 17.93 -4.56
CA GLU A 107 -15.19 17.49 -3.27
C GLU A 107 -16.66 17.90 -3.02
N TYR A 108 -17.18 18.89 -3.76
CA TYR A 108 -18.61 19.25 -3.72
C TYR A 108 -19.50 18.28 -4.49
N LEU A 109 -18.91 17.41 -5.34
CA LEU A 109 -19.64 16.31 -5.93
C LEU A 109 -19.85 15.21 -4.87
N PRO A 110 -20.99 14.49 -4.91
CA PRO A 110 -21.28 13.47 -3.92
C PRO A 110 -20.13 12.47 -3.80
N HIS A 111 -19.74 12.19 -2.57
CA HIS A 111 -18.69 11.22 -2.26
C HIS A 111 -18.99 9.87 -2.92
N GLY A 112 -18.00 9.25 -3.55
CA GLY A 112 -18.16 7.99 -4.25
C GLY A 112 -18.96 8.06 -5.55
N SER A 113 -19.37 9.27 -6.01
CA SER A 113 -20.09 9.40 -7.26
C SER A 113 -19.20 9.18 -8.49
N ARG A 114 -19.80 8.65 -9.56
CA ARG A 114 -19.14 8.50 -10.86
C ARG A 114 -18.56 9.82 -11.38
N ALA A 115 -19.31 10.93 -11.24
CA ALA A 115 -18.90 12.23 -11.74
C ALA A 115 -17.61 12.72 -11.06
N ARG A 116 -17.50 12.55 -9.74
CA ARG A 116 -16.30 12.89 -8.98
C ARG A 116 -15.13 12.01 -9.38
N ALA A 117 -15.30 10.69 -9.40
CA ALA A 117 -14.27 9.75 -9.79
C ALA A 117 -13.77 10.03 -11.22
N ALA A 118 -14.68 10.22 -12.18
CA ALA A 118 -14.28 10.55 -13.56
C ALA A 118 -13.45 11.83 -13.63
N LEU A 119 -13.89 12.90 -12.93
CA LEU A 119 -13.14 14.17 -12.92
C LEU A 119 -11.72 13.99 -12.33
N GLU A 120 -11.59 13.29 -11.23
CA GLU A 120 -10.30 13.10 -10.55
C GLU A 120 -9.32 12.26 -11.38
N PHE A 121 -9.77 11.19 -12.00
CA PHE A 121 -8.91 10.28 -12.77
C PHE A 121 -8.65 10.76 -14.21
N ASP A 122 -9.69 11.18 -14.92
CA ASP A 122 -9.58 11.54 -16.34
C ASP A 122 -8.83 12.87 -16.52
N LEU A 123 -9.10 13.87 -15.68
CA LEU A 123 -8.36 15.15 -15.73
C LEU A 123 -6.88 14.97 -15.40
N ARG A 124 -6.56 14.13 -14.41
CA ARG A 124 -5.17 13.84 -14.04
C ARG A 124 -4.45 13.11 -15.16
N THR A 125 -5.10 12.12 -15.78
CA THR A 125 -4.53 11.40 -16.94
C THR A 125 -4.30 12.33 -18.12
N PHE A 126 -5.24 13.21 -18.42
CA PHE A 126 -5.09 14.21 -19.49
C PHE A 126 -3.93 15.17 -19.22
N ALA A 127 -3.85 15.71 -17.98
CA ALA A 127 -2.78 16.61 -17.59
C ALA A 127 -1.40 15.94 -17.64
N LEU A 128 -1.32 14.68 -17.18
CA LEU A 128 -0.12 13.85 -17.27
C LEU A 128 0.30 13.64 -18.73
N GLY A 129 -0.62 13.28 -19.61
CA GLY A 129 -0.32 13.06 -21.03
C GLY A 129 0.25 14.30 -21.72
N ARG A 130 -0.28 15.50 -21.39
CA ARG A 130 0.29 16.76 -21.83
C ARG A 130 1.71 16.98 -21.30
N TRP A 131 1.90 16.79 -20.00
CA TRP A 131 3.19 16.96 -19.35
C TRP A 131 4.25 16.00 -19.94
N MET A 132 3.90 14.72 -20.13
CA MET A 132 4.80 13.72 -20.72
C MET A 132 5.26 14.13 -22.13
N LYS A 133 4.38 14.70 -22.95
CA LYS A 133 4.72 15.22 -24.29
C LYS A 133 5.67 16.41 -24.20
N THR A 134 5.40 17.35 -23.29
CA THR A 134 6.26 18.54 -23.08
C THR A 134 7.66 18.16 -22.59
N GLU A 135 7.77 17.11 -21.73
CA GLU A 135 9.05 16.60 -21.22
C GLU A 135 9.76 15.66 -22.20
N GLY A 136 9.19 15.39 -23.36
CA GLY A 136 9.77 14.47 -24.34
C GLY A 136 9.89 13.03 -23.86
N LEU A 137 9.00 12.59 -22.96
CA LEU A 137 8.97 11.21 -22.47
C LEU A 137 8.41 10.29 -23.55
N ALA A 138 9.31 9.69 -24.33
CA ALA A 138 8.92 9.01 -25.56
C ALA A 138 8.21 7.67 -25.29
N ARG A 139 8.69 6.83 -24.37
CA ARG A 139 8.16 5.47 -24.18
C ARG A 139 8.44 4.93 -22.76
N PRO A 140 7.90 5.55 -21.69
CA PRO A 140 8.04 4.97 -20.34
C PRO A 140 7.18 3.73 -20.16
N VAL A 141 7.48 2.93 -19.13
CA VAL A 141 6.54 1.95 -18.58
C VAL A 141 5.52 2.70 -17.72
N VAL A 142 4.24 2.64 -18.09
CA VAL A 142 3.16 3.20 -17.30
C VAL A 142 2.68 2.15 -16.31
N TRP A 143 2.89 2.42 -15.01
CA TRP A 143 2.56 1.51 -13.90
C TRP A 143 1.34 2.01 -13.15
N VAL A 144 0.26 1.26 -13.19
CA VAL A 144 -1.05 1.68 -12.69
C VAL A 144 -1.44 0.87 -11.47
N TYR A 145 -1.77 1.56 -10.37
CA TYR A 145 -2.28 0.93 -9.15
C TYR A 145 -3.80 1.00 -9.00
N HIS A 146 -4.44 2.01 -9.57
CA HIS A 146 -5.88 2.19 -9.41
C HIS A 146 -6.63 2.06 -10.73
N PRO A 147 -7.67 1.20 -10.81
CA PRO A 147 -8.40 0.96 -12.04
C PRO A 147 -9.10 2.20 -12.63
N GLY A 148 -9.40 3.22 -11.83
CA GLY A 148 -9.98 4.48 -12.31
C GLY A 148 -9.23 5.13 -13.46
N PHE A 149 -7.94 4.88 -13.61
CA PHE A 149 -7.12 5.36 -14.74
C PHE A 149 -7.36 4.60 -16.07
N GLY A 150 -8.09 3.46 -16.04
CA GLY A 150 -8.23 2.55 -17.19
C GLY A 150 -8.67 3.22 -18.49
N GLY A 151 -9.63 4.15 -18.42
CA GLY A 151 -10.15 4.81 -19.62
C GLY A 151 -9.16 5.74 -20.33
N GLY A 152 -8.22 6.33 -19.57
CA GLY A 152 -7.29 7.32 -20.10
C GLY A 152 -5.90 6.77 -20.41
N VAL A 153 -5.51 5.63 -19.84
CA VAL A 153 -4.14 5.11 -19.91
C VAL A 153 -3.68 4.82 -21.33
N ARG A 154 -4.59 4.42 -22.22
CA ARG A 154 -4.31 4.20 -23.66
C ARG A 154 -3.78 5.44 -24.38
N SER A 155 -4.14 6.63 -23.94
CA SER A 155 -3.73 7.89 -24.56
C SER A 155 -2.34 8.37 -24.14
N LEU A 156 -1.78 7.73 -23.12
CA LEU A 156 -0.44 8.05 -22.63
C LEU A 156 0.63 7.44 -23.53
N PRO A 157 1.70 8.19 -23.85
CA PRO A 157 2.86 7.61 -24.53
C PRO A 157 3.51 6.57 -23.61
N SER A 158 3.47 5.30 -24.02
CA SER A 158 4.03 4.21 -23.21
C SER A 158 4.71 3.16 -24.07
N SER A 159 5.72 2.48 -23.53
CA SER A 159 6.28 1.25 -24.09
C SER A 159 5.51 0.03 -23.63
N ARG A 160 5.09 0.06 -22.38
CA ARG A 160 4.32 -0.98 -21.70
C ARG A 160 3.33 -0.35 -20.73
N VAL A 161 2.23 -1.04 -20.50
CA VAL A 161 1.26 -0.76 -19.44
C VAL A 161 1.26 -1.90 -18.44
N VAL A 162 1.52 -1.60 -17.18
CA VAL A 162 1.46 -2.56 -16.06
C VAL A 162 0.28 -2.20 -15.17
N TYR A 163 -0.55 -3.17 -14.83
CA TYR A 163 -1.55 -3.04 -13.77
C TYR A 163 -1.09 -3.83 -12.53
N ASP A 164 -0.77 -3.13 -11.44
CA ASP A 164 -0.45 -3.73 -10.14
C ASP A 164 -1.71 -3.71 -9.26
N CYS A 165 -2.48 -4.80 -9.35
CA CYS A 165 -3.76 -4.98 -8.67
C CYS A 165 -3.53 -5.42 -7.22
N VAL A 166 -3.58 -4.47 -6.31
CA VAL A 166 -3.28 -4.68 -4.88
C VAL A 166 -4.52 -4.88 -4.03
N ASP A 167 -5.69 -4.43 -4.51
CA ASP A 167 -6.96 -4.44 -3.80
C ASP A 167 -8.15 -4.64 -4.76
N GLU A 168 -9.29 -5.08 -4.23
CA GLU A 168 -10.57 -5.11 -4.96
C GLU A 168 -11.31 -3.78 -4.74
N TYR A 169 -10.96 -2.76 -5.53
CA TYR A 169 -11.46 -1.39 -5.38
C TYR A 169 -12.98 -1.26 -5.49
N THR A 170 -13.67 -2.18 -6.15
CA THR A 170 -15.14 -2.20 -6.26
C THR A 170 -15.84 -2.42 -4.94
N THR A 171 -15.13 -2.90 -3.93
CA THR A 171 -15.65 -3.19 -2.59
C THR A 171 -15.42 -2.08 -1.57
N PHE A 172 -14.65 -1.05 -1.92
CA PHE A 172 -14.30 0.01 -0.99
C PHE A 172 -15.49 0.95 -0.72
N PRO A 173 -15.75 1.28 0.56
CA PRO A 173 -16.87 2.16 0.93
C PRO A 173 -16.88 3.50 0.20
N GLU A 174 -15.70 4.06 -0.05
CA GLU A 174 -15.51 5.35 -0.71
C GLU A 174 -15.99 5.37 -2.18
N PHE A 175 -16.12 4.20 -2.83
CA PHE A 175 -16.57 4.08 -4.22
C PHE A 175 -17.97 3.50 -4.38
N ARG A 176 -18.78 3.42 -3.34
CA ARG A 176 -20.13 2.81 -3.40
C ARG A 176 -21.00 3.36 -4.54
N GLY A 177 -20.97 4.67 -4.78
CA GLY A 177 -21.71 5.31 -5.88
C GLY A 177 -21.07 5.19 -7.25
N ALA A 178 -19.86 4.62 -7.35
CA ALA A 178 -19.07 4.49 -8.57
C ALA A 178 -18.66 3.05 -8.89
N THR A 179 -19.15 2.05 -8.16
CA THR A 179 -18.73 0.64 -8.27
C THR A 179 -18.78 0.13 -9.71
N ALA A 180 -19.90 0.33 -10.42
CA ALA A 180 -20.03 -0.12 -11.81
C ALA A 180 -19.05 0.62 -12.76
N TRP A 181 -18.76 1.90 -12.48
CA TRP A 181 -17.81 2.70 -13.23
C TRP A 181 -16.38 2.19 -12.99
N ILE A 182 -15.98 1.95 -11.73
CA ILE A 182 -14.68 1.36 -11.38
C ILE A 182 -14.50 0.00 -12.07
N ALA A 183 -15.51 -0.89 -12.00
CA ALA A 183 -15.45 -2.19 -12.67
C ALA A 183 -15.32 -2.07 -14.19
N GLY A 184 -15.97 -1.08 -14.81
CA GLY A 184 -15.81 -0.75 -16.23
C GLY A 184 -14.38 -0.33 -16.57
N ARG A 185 -13.82 0.61 -15.79
CA ARG A 185 -12.45 1.09 -15.94
C ARG A 185 -11.41 -0.02 -15.72
N GLU A 186 -11.68 -0.94 -14.79
CA GLU A 186 -10.79 -2.09 -14.57
C GLU A 186 -10.76 -3.04 -15.78
N ARG A 187 -11.92 -3.31 -16.40
CA ARG A 187 -11.97 -4.08 -17.65
C ARG A 187 -11.17 -3.40 -18.77
N GLU A 188 -11.32 -2.07 -18.91
CA GLU A 188 -10.56 -1.28 -19.90
C GLU A 188 -9.05 -1.36 -19.62
N LEU A 189 -8.63 -1.25 -18.34
CA LEU A 189 -7.24 -1.36 -17.93
C LEU A 189 -6.67 -2.75 -18.19
N CYS A 190 -7.39 -3.81 -17.79
CA CYS A 190 -6.99 -5.21 -18.05
C CYS A 190 -6.88 -5.53 -19.54
N ALA A 191 -7.73 -4.90 -20.39
CA ALA A 191 -7.68 -5.09 -21.84
C ALA A 191 -6.40 -4.54 -22.46
N VAL A 192 -5.81 -3.48 -21.90
CA VAL A 192 -4.62 -2.78 -22.45
C VAL A 192 -3.32 -3.11 -21.71
N ALA A 193 -3.38 -3.65 -20.48
CA ALA A 193 -2.19 -3.97 -19.71
C ALA A 193 -1.39 -5.10 -20.38
N ASP A 194 -0.08 -4.90 -20.53
CA ASP A 194 0.86 -5.92 -21.03
C ASP A 194 1.16 -6.96 -19.93
N ALA A 195 1.15 -6.53 -18.66
CA ALA A 195 1.26 -7.38 -17.48
C ALA A 195 0.28 -6.92 -16.38
N VAL A 196 -0.30 -7.88 -15.68
CA VAL A 196 -1.15 -7.65 -14.51
C VAL A 196 -0.55 -8.41 -13.34
N PHE A 197 -0.15 -7.70 -12.29
CA PHE A 197 0.34 -8.30 -11.05
C PHE A 197 -0.77 -8.27 -10.01
N CYS A 198 -1.03 -9.40 -9.36
CA CYS A 198 -2.04 -9.52 -8.32
C CYS A 198 -1.40 -9.94 -7.00
N THR A 199 -1.76 -9.28 -5.91
CA THR A 199 -1.17 -9.55 -4.60
C THR A 199 -1.75 -10.79 -3.91
N SER A 200 -2.86 -11.34 -4.40
CA SER A 200 -3.52 -12.49 -3.78
C SER A 200 -4.16 -13.42 -4.81
N ARG A 201 -4.36 -14.68 -4.41
CA ARG A 201 -5.01 -15.68 -5.27
C ARG A 201 -6.43 -15.28 -5.70
N PRO A 202 -7.29 -14.75 -4.82
CA PRO A 202 -8.61 -14.27 -5.24
C PRO A 202 -8.57 -13.14 -6.29
N LEU A 203 -7.62 -12.21 -6.18
CA LEU A 203 -7.42 -11.18 -7.20
C LEU A 203 -6.90 -11.77 -8.51
N PHE A 204 -5.94 -12.68 -8.43
CA PHE A 204 -5.41 -13.37 -9.61
C PHE A 204 -6.53 -14.08 -10.38
N ASP A 205 -7.36 -14.88 -9.72
CA ASP A 205 -8.45 -15.63 -10.36
C ASP A 205 -9.46 -14.69 -11.03
N ALA A 206 -9.80 -13.57 -10.37
CA ALA A 206 -10.69 -12.56 -10.93
C ALA A 206 -10.09 -11.84 -12.15
N LYS A 207 -8.79 -11.51 -12.13
CA LYS A 207 -8.14 -10.77 -13.22
C LYS A 207 -7.70 -11.70 -14.37
N ALA A 208 -7.46 -12.99 -14.11
CA ALA A 208 -7.15 -13.97 -15.16
C ALA A 208 -8.26 -14.10 -16.20
N ALA A 209 -9.52 -13.91 -15.81
CA ALA A 209 -10.66 -13.87 -16.72
C ALA A 209 -10.66 -12.60 -17.61
N LEU A 210 -10.10 -11.49 -17.13
CA LEU A 210 -10.08 -10.20 -17.84
C LEU A 210 -8.82 -10.01 -18.70
N ALA A 211 -7.70 -10.64 -18.31
CA ALA A 211 -6.41 -10.51 -18.97
C ALA A 211 -5.72 -11.90 -19.10
N PRO A 212 -6.30 -12.84 -19.87
CA PRO A 212 -5.77 -14.20 -19.95
C PRO A 212 -4.31 -14.24 -20.42
N GLY A 213 -3.48 -15.05 -19.75
CA GLY A 213 -2.05 -15.20 -20.04
C GLY A 213 -1.15 -14.04 -19.62
N ARG A 214 -1.72 -12.94 -19.09
CA ARG A 214 -0.96 -11.74 -18.71
C ARG A 214 -0.93 -11.49 -17.21
N VAL A 215 -1.62 -12.31 -16.41
CA VAL A 215 -1.72 -12.16 -14.96
C VAL A 215 -0.67 -13.01 -14.25
N GLN A 216 0.00 -12.43 -13.27
CA GLN A 216 0.93 -13.12 -12.38
C GLN A 216 0.57 -12.87 -10.92
N LEU A 217 0.73 -13.91 -10.09
CA LEU A 217 0.59 -13.78 -8.64
C LEU A 217 1.91 -13.26 -8.05
N VAL A 218 1.87 -12.08 -7.45
CA VAL A 218 3.01 -11.41 -6.84
C VAL A 218 2.56 -10.87 -5.47
N PRO A 219 2.59 -11.69 -4.41
CA PRO A 219 2.07 -11.34 -3.09
C PRO A 219 2.76 -10.13 -2.48
N ASN A 220 2.08 -9.45 -1.56
CA ASN A 220 2.73 -8.46 -0.72
C ASN A 220 3.82 -9.10 0.13
N VAL A 221 4.83 -8.31 0.46
CA VAL A 221 6.03 -8.73 1.20
C VAL A 221 6.41 -7.65 2.21
N ALA A 222 7.48 -7.85 2.98
CA ALA A 222 7.95 -6.88 3.95
C ALA A 222 9.41 -6.46 3.72
N ASP A 223 9.81 -5.39 4.39
CA ASP A 223 11.21 -5.09 4.67
C ASP A 223 11.62 -5.92 5.90
N ALA A 224 12.01 -7.19 5.66
CA ALA A 224 12.29 -8.13 6.72
C ALA A 224 13.40 -7.62 7.65
N ALA A 225 14.47 -7.04 7.08
CA ALA A 225 15.60 -6.51 7.86
C ALA A 225 15.17 -5.38 8.82
N HIS A 226 14.22 -4.55 8.40
CA HIS A 226 13.67 -3.49 9.25
C HIS A 226 12.93 -4.07 10.46
N PHE A 227 12.08 -5.06 10.26
CA PHE A 227 11.25 -5.63 11.33
C PHE A 227 11.98 -6.67 12.18
N GLU A 228 13.04 -7.31 11.69
CA GLU A 228 13.93 -8.16 12.49
C GLU A 228 14.63 -7.40 13.63
N ARG A 229 14.72 -6.08 13.54
CA ARG A 229 15.18 -5.23 14.66
C ARG A 229 14.36 -5.43 15.94
N ALA A 230 13.15 -5.95 15.86
CA ALA A 230 12.37 -6.33 17.04
C ALA A 230 13.07 -7.38 17.91
N ALA A 231 13.99 -8.16 17.36
CA ALA A 231 14.81 -9.14 18.10
C ALA A 231 16.06 -8.51 18.74
N ASP A 232 16.42 -7.27 18.42
CA ASP A 232 17.58 -6.58 18.98
C ASP A 232 17.36 -6.30 20.48
N PRO A 233 18.16 -6.87 21.41
CA PRO A 233 18.05 -6.58 22.84
C PRO A 233 18.21 -5.10 23.17
N ALA A 234 19.03 -4.36 22.41
CA ALA A 234 19.31 -2.94 22.64
C ALA A 234 18.18 -2.02 22.17
N LEU A 235 17.23 -2.50 21.36
CA LEU A 235 16.08 -1.69 20.94
C LEU A 235 15.17 -1.42 22.16
N ALA A 236 15.06 -0.16 22.57
CA ALA A 236 14.21 0.25 23.70
C ALA A 236 12.73 0.03 23.39
N LEU A 237 11.96 -0.40 24.36
CA LEU A 237 10.51 -0.47 24.26
C LEU A 237 9.91 0.94 24.29
N PRO A 238 8.82 1.21 23.53
CA PRO A 238 8.13 2.48 23.61
C PRO A 238 7.53 2.72 25.00
N GLU A 239 7.70 3.92 25.55
CA GLU A 239 7.27 4.27 26.91
C GLU A 239 5.77 4.07 27.12
N ASP A 240 4.96 4.30 26.10
CA ASP A 240 3.51 4.17 26.14
C ASP A 240 2.99 2.73 26.19
N VAL A 241 3.86 1.73 26.00
CA VAL A 241 3.49 0.31 26.09
C VAL A 241 4.40 -0.49 27.03
N ALA A 242 5.57 0.04 27.38
CA ALA A 242 6.58 -0.69 28.18
C ALA A 242 6.09 -1.08 29.58
N HIS A 243 5.16 -0.31 30.17
CA HIS A 243 4.62 -0.48 31.53
C HIS A 243 3.32 -1.30 31.54
N LEU A 244 2.78 -1.71 30.42
CA LEU A 244 1.50 -2.39 30.34
C LEU A 244 1.59 -3.83 30.87
N PRO A 245 0.51 -4.32 31.56
CA PRO A 245 0.42 -5.71 31.97
C PRO A 245 0.59 -6.69 30.80
N ARG A 246 1.34 -7.75 31.03
CA ARG A 246 1.51 -8.82 30.06
C ARG A 246 0.54 -9.96 30.32
N PRO A 247 0.13 -10.76 29.32
CA PRO A 247 0.53 -10.68 27.91
C PRO A 247 -0.03 -9.48 27.18
N ILE A 248 0.74 -8.96 26.21
CA ILE A 248 0.36 -7.87 25.33
C ILE A 248 0.00 -8.43 23.93
N ILE A 249 -1.25 -8.32 23.53
CA ILE A 249 -1.72 -8.70 22.20
C ILE A 249 -1.79 -7.46 21.33
N GLY A 250 -0.96 -7.40 20.28
CA GLY A 250 -0.77 -6.20 19.48
C GLY A 250 -1.37 -6.28 18.07
N PHE A 251 -1.96 -5.18 17.61
CA PHE A 251 -2.34 -4.94 16.24
C PHE A 251 -1.58 -3.71 15.72
N VAL A 252 -0.99 -3.81 14.52
CA VAL A 252 -0.34 -2.67 13.84
C VAL A 252 -1.06 -2.38 12.53
N GLY A 253 -1.53 -1.14 12.32
CA GLY A 253 -2.12 -0.67 11.07
C GLY A 253 -3.38 0.17 11.27
N ALA A 254 -3.97 0.67 10.18
CA ALA A 254 -5.20 1.46 10.23
C ALA A 254 -6.35 0.67 10.87
N VAL A 255 -6.94 1.26 11.90
CA VAL A 255 -8.08 0.71 12.65
C VAL A 255 -9.37 1.23 12.02
N SER A 256 -10.02 0.39 11.20
CA SER A 256 -11.26 0.73 10.49
C SER A 256 -12.22 -0.44 10.53
N ASP A 257 -13.48 -0.20 10.90
CA ASP A 257 -14.49 -1.25 11.15
C ASP A 257 -14.85 -2.05 9.88
N TYR A 258 -14.75 -1.45 8.69
CA TYR A 258 -14.99 -2.18 7.44
C TYR A 258 -14.00 -3.33 7.21
N LYS A 259 -12.82 -3.28 7.84
CA LYS A 259 -11.71 -4.22 7.64
C LYS A 259 -11.35 -5.01 8.89
N VAL A 260 -11.23 -4.33 10.04
CA VAL A 260 -10.82 -4.95 11.32
C VAL A 260 -12.04 -5.39 12.11
N ASN A 261 -12.05 -6.61 12.60
CA ASN A 261 -13.11 -7.11 13.47
C ASN A 261 -12.94 -6.58 14.90
N LEU A 262 -13.43 -5.35 15.14
CA LEU A 262 -13.33 -4.68 16.43
C LEU A 262 -14.06 -5.46 17.54
N GLY A 263 -15.12 -6.20 17.17
CA GLY A 263 -15.86 -7.06 18.11
C GLY A 263 -15.00 -8.20 18.67
N TRP A 264 -14.13 -8.81 17.85
CA TRP A 264 -13.22 -9.86 18.32
C TRP A 264 -12.19 -9.31 19.31
N LEU A 265 -11.65 -8.12 19.04
CA LEU A 265 -10.72 -7.45 19.95
C LEU A 265 -11.38 -7.08 21.28
N ALA A 266 -12.60 -6.54 21.24
CA ALA A 266 -13.36 -6.22 22.44
C ALA A 266 -13.74 -7.47 23.23
N HIS A 267 -14.07 -8.57 22.56
CA HIS A 267 -14.38 -9.84 23.21
C HIS A 267 -13.13 -10.43 23.88
N LEU A 268 -11.98 -10.46 23.19
CA LEU A 268 -10.70 -10.88 23.78
C LEU A 268 -10.39 -10.09 25.06
N ALA A 269 -10.50 -8.77 24.99
CA ALA A 269 -10.21 -7.91 26.13
C ALA A 269 -11.12 -8.19 27.35
N ARG A 270 -12.41 -8.49 27.13
CA ARG A 270 -13.35 -8.89 28.19
C ARG A 270 -13.04 -10.26 28.76
N GLN A 271 -12.69 -11.24 27.92
CA GLN A 271 -12.36 -12.60 28.33
C GLN A 271 -11.00 -12.71 29.03
N ARG A 272 -10.12 -11.78 28.80
CA ARG A 272 -8.76 -11.75 29.34
C ARG A 272 -8.45 -10.37 29.95
N PRO A 273 -9.12 -10.02 31.09
CA PRO A 273 -9.01 -8.68 31.67
C PRO A 273 -7.62 -8.34 32.23
N SER A 274 -6.79 -9.36 32.47
CA SER A 274 -5.39 -9.17 32.87
C SER A 274 -4.41 -8.97 31.70
N TRP A 275 -4.86 -9.17 30.48
CA TRP A 275 -4.05 -8.96 29.26
C TRP A 275 -4.21 -7.55 28.76
N SER A 276 -3.20 -7.03 28.10
CA SER A 276 -3.29 -5.75 27.36
C SER A 276 -3.55 -5.98 25.87
N VAL A 277 -4.55 -5.29 25.31
CA VAL A 277 -4.84 -5.28 23.86
C VAL A 277 -4.41 -3.94 23.32
N VAL A 278 -3.36 -3.91 22.47
CA VAL A 278 -2.72 -2.69 22.01
C VAL A 278 -2.93 -2.51 20.51
N LEU A 279 -3.50 -1.37 20.09
CA LEU A 279 -3.73 -1.03 18.70
C LEU A 279 -2.86 0.17 18.30
N VAL A 280 -1.88 -0.07 17.43
CA VAL A 280 -0.95 0.92 16.89
C VAL A 280 -1.33 1.27 15.46
N GLY A 281 -1.72 2.51 15.24
CA GLY A 281 -2.08 3.01 13.91
C GLY A 281 -3.20 4.04 13.96
N PRO A 282 -3.42 4.76 12.84
CA PRO A 282 -4.48 5.77 12.78
C PRO A 282 -5.86 5.13 12.82
N HIS A 283 -6.81 5.88 13.37
CA HIS A 283 -8.19 5.45 13.53
C HIS A 283 -9.08 6.07 12.44
N ALA A 284 -10.08 5.33 11.99
CA ALA A 284 -11.12 5.78 11.06
C ALA A 284 -10.60 6.32 9.70
N VAL A 285 -9.38 5.96 9.31
CA VAL A 285 -8.86 6.27 7.98
C VAL A 285 -9.59 5.42 6.95
N ALA A 286 -10.02 6.02 5.86
CA ALA A 286 -10.84 5.45 4.78
C ALA A 286 -12.27 5.00 5.19
N ASP A 287 -12.60 5.05 6.49
CA ASP A 287 -13.94 4.79 6.99
C ASP A 287 -14.24 5.70 8.19
N PRO A 288 -14.71 6.94 7.96
CA PRO A 288 -15.04 7.89 9.03
C PRO A 288 -16.18 7.42 9.96
N THR A 289 -16.94 6.39 9.54
CA THR A 289 -18.04 5.83 10.34
C THR A 289 -17.58 4.80 11.38
N THR A 290 -16.30 4.49 11.43
CA THR A 290 -15.71 3.56 12.41
C THR A 290 -16.01 3.97 13.84
N ASP A 291 -16.73 3.14 14.58
CA ASP A 291 -17.05 3.33 15.99
C ASP A 291 -16.08 2.54 16.89
N LEU A 292 -15.30 3.25 17.69
CA LEU A 292 -14.36 2.68 18.67
C LEU A 292 -14.89 2.72 20.10
N SER A 293 -16.14 3.09 20.33
CA SER A 293 -16.72 3.27 21.66
C SER A 293 -16.59 2.01 22.53
N GLN A 294 -16.85 0.82 21.97
CA GLN A 294 -16.71 -0.46 22.66
C GLN A 294 -15.28 -0.74 23.13
N LEU A 295 -14.27 -0.39 22.33
CA LEU A 295 -12.87 -0.58 22.68
C LEU A 295 -12.43 0.43 23.73
N ARG A 296 -12.83 1.69 23.60
CA ARG A 296 -12.50 2.76 24.55
C ARG A 296 -13.08 2.54 25.96
N ALA A 297 -14.19 1.80 26.05
CA ALA A 297 -14.82 1.47 27.32
C ALA A 297 -14.08 0.38 28.12
N LEU A 298 -13.08 -0.28 27.54
CA LEU A 298 -12.36 -1.39 28.17
C LEU A 298 -11.01 -0.90 28.72
N PRO A 299 -10.74 -1.07 30.03
CA PRO A 299 -9.56 -0.49 30.69
C PRO A 299 -8.24 -1.12 30.24
N ASN A 300 -8.29 -2.31 29.64
CA ASN A 300 -7.14 -3.05 29.15
C ASN A 300 -6.97 -2.96 27.61
N VAL A 301 -7.67 -2.02 26.97
CA VAL A 301 -7.50 -1.72 25.52
C VAL A 301 -6.80 -0.38 25.38
N HIS A 302 -5.70 -0.37 24.62
CA HIS A 302 -4.84 0.80 24.45
C HIS A 302 -4.79 1.21 22.97
N LEU A 303 -5.40 2.35 22.65
CA LEU A 303 -5.41 2.93 21.32
C LEU A 303 -4.25 3.92 21.19
N VAL A 304 -3.11 3.45 20.70
CA VAL A 304 -1.84 4.21 20.63
C VAL A 304 -1.88 5.31 19.57
N GLY A 305 -2.67 5.12 18.51
CA GLY A 305 -2.70 6.04 17.38
C GLY A 305 -1.53 5.83 16.40
N TYR A 306 -1.37 6.78 15.46
CA TYR A 306 -0.34 6.72 14.42
C TYR A 306 1.07 6.71 15.04
N ARG A 307 1.93 5.87 14.49
CA ARG A 307 3.37 5.86 14.76
C ARG A 307 4.13 5.76 13.45
N ALA A 308 5.29 6.42 13.39
CA ALA A 308 6.16 6.38 12.22
C ALA A 308 6.68 4.97 11.95
N TYR A 309 6.91 4.64 10.69
CA TYR A 309 7.34 3.30 10.25
C TYR A 309 8.62 2.83 10.95
N GLU A 310 9.55 3.76 11.17
CA GLU A 310 10.88 3.52 11.76
C GLU A 310 10.82 2.96 13.19
N VAL A 311 9.76 3.29 13.94
CA VAL A 311 9.61 2.85 15.34
C VAL A 311 8.72 1.62 15.50
N LEU A 312 8.05 1.14 14.45
CA LEU A 312 7.17 -0.02 14.52
C LEU A 312 7.86 -1.31 15.02
N PRO A 313 9.14 -1.59 14.72
CA PRO A 313 9.85 -2.73 15.29
C PRO A 313 9.87 -2.74 16.82
N ALA A 314 9.95 -1.56 17.47
CA ALA A 314 9.94 -1.46 18.94
C ALA A 314 8.56 -1.83 19.53
N TYR A 315 7.46 -1.46 18.84
CA TYR A 315 6.12 -1.90 19.24
C TYR A 315 5.94 -3.40 19.07
N LEU A 316 6.38 -3.97 17.91
CA LEU A 316 6.34 -5.42 17.71
C LEU A 316 7.18 -6.17 18.76
N LYS A 317 8.33 -5.61 19.18
CA LYS A 317 9.14 -6.14 20.28
C LYS A 317 8.36 -6.21 21.60
N ALA A 318 7.49 -5.23 21.87
CA ALA A 318 6.69 -5.17 23.09
C ALA A 318 5.60 -6.26 23.16
N PHE A 319 5.13 -6.78 22.02
CA PHE A 319 4.01 -7.71 21.94
C PHE A 319 4.42 -9.16 22.22
N ASP A 320 3.55 -9.92 22.90
CA ASP A 320 3.67 -11.37 23.06
C ASP A 320 3.08 -12.11 21.88
N ALA A 321 2.06 -11.52 21.24
CA ALA A 321 1.51 -12.00 19.97
C ALA A 321 1.00 -10.82 19.11
N VAL A 322 1.05 -10.99 17.80
CA VAL A 322 0.50 -10.03 16.82
C VAL A 322 -0.77 -10.59 16.24
N VAL A 323 -1.81 -9.77 16.12
CA VAL A 323 -3.10 -10.20 15.57
C VAL A 323 -3.45 -9.44 14.28
N ILE A 324 -4.06 -10.14 13.32
CA ILE A 324 -4.64 -9.59 12.10
C ILE A 324 -6.11 -10.05 12.02
N PRO A 325 -7.00 -9.54 12.87
CA PRO A 325 -8.37 -9.99 12.98
C PRO A 325 -9.25 -9.29 11.95
N TYR A 326 -9.02 -9.56 10.68
CA TYR A 326 -9.82 -8.94 9.62
C TYR A 326 -11.20 -9.58 9.52
N ARG A 327 -12.22 -8.77 9.24
CA ARG A 327 -13.55 -9.27 8.90
C ARG A 327 -13.49 -10.14 7.66
N LEU A 328 -14.23 -11.24 7.63
CA LEU A 328 -14.37 -12.07 6.44
C LEU A 328 -15.53 -11.55 5.61
N GLY A 329 -15.24 -11.07 4.41
CA GLY A 329 -16.24 -10.50 3.52
C GLY A 329 -15.68 -10.09 2.16
N ALA A 330 -16.52 -9.52 1.31
CA ALA A 330 -16.12 -9.09 -0.04
C ALA A 330 -14.92 -8.13 -0.03
N ALA A 331 -14.93 -7.17 0.89
CA ALA A 331 -13.88 -6.14 1.01
C ALA A 331 -12.51 -6.70 1.42
N THR A 332 -12.47 -7.82 2.14
CA THR A 332 -11.21 -8.37 2.70
C THR A 332 -10.75 -9.64 2.02
N ARG A 333 -11.61 -10.29 1.20
CA ARG A 333 -11.32 -11.55 0.53
C ARG A 333 -10.04 -11.51 -0.32
N GLY A 334 -9.81 -10.39 -0.99
CA GLY A 334 -8.64 -10.17 -1.85
C GLY A 334 -7.46 -9.51 -1.16
N ILE A 335 -7.60 -9.05 0.10
CA ILE A 335 -6.54 -8.32 0.79
C ILE A 335 -5.44 -9.27 1.25
N PHE A 336 -4.23 -9.06 0.75
CA PHE A 336 -3.01 -9.62 1.32
C PHE A 336 -2.36 -8.55 2.24
N PRO A 337 -2.48 -8.66 3.58
CA PRO A 337 -2.03 -7.60 4.48
C PRO A 337 -0.49 -7.46 4.45
N LEU A 338 0.03 -6.24 4.23
CA LEU A 338 1.48 -5.96 4.33
C LEU A 338 2.03 -6.38 5.69
N LYS A 339 1.30 -6.07 6.76
CA LYS A 339 1.66 -6.41 8.15
C LYS A 339 1.87 -7.91 8.41
N PHE A 340 1.43 -8.79 7.51
CA PHE A 340 1.60 -10.23 7.67
C PHE A 340 3.09 -10.61 7.74
N PHE A 341 3.85 -10.28 6.70
CA PHE A 341 5.29 -10.56 6.69
C PHE A 341 6.08 -9.66 7.64
N GLU A 342 5.62 -8.42 7.89
CA GLU A 342 6.19 -7.52 8.89
C GLU A 342 6.13 -8.16 10.29
N SER A 343 4.98 -8.75 10.64
CA SER A 343 4.79 -9.46 11.90
C SER A 343 5.65 -10.73 11.99
N LEU A 344 5.72 -11.53 10.92
CA LEU A 344 6.57 -12.71 10.89
C LEU A 344 8.06 -12.37 11.02
N ALA A 345 8.51 -11.27 10.39
CA ALA A 345 9.89 -10.80 10.48
C ALA A 345 10.27 -10.37 11.90
N SER A 346 9.33 -9.86 12.70
CA SER A 346 9.58 -9.56 14.12
C SER A 346 9.83 -10.81 14.97
N GLY A 347 9.56 -12.01 14.43
CA GLY A 347 9.64 -13.28 15.14
C GLY A 347 8.47 -13.55 16.08
N ARG A 348 7.51 -12.61 16.24
CA ARG A 348 6.36 -12.81 17.13
C ARG A 348 5.36 -13.82 16.58
N PRO A 349 4.67 -14.60 17.44
CA PRO A 349 3.55 -15.42 17.00
C PRO A 349 2.46 -14.56 16.35
N VAL A 350 1.85 -15.07 15.28
CA VAL A 350 0.85 -14.32 14.50
C VAL A 350 -0.48 -15.07 14.50
N VAL A 351 -1.55 -14.37 14.87
CA VAL A 351 -2.93 -14.86 14.82
C VAL A 351 -3.68 -14.10 13.74
N ILE A 352 -4.31 -14.81 12.82
CA ILE A 352 -5.08 -14.23 11.72
C ILE A 352 -6.51 -14.76 11.71
N SER A 353 -7.46 -13.96 11.20
CA SER A 353 -8.72 -14.53 10.69
C SER A 353 -8.43 -15.33 9.41
N ARG A 354 -9.31 -16.29 9.05
CA ARG A 354 -9.14 -17.17 7.88
C ARG A 354 -9.27 -16.38 6.56
N LEU A 355 -8.30 -15.52 6.29
CA LEU A 355 -8.25 -14.73 5.06
C LEU A 355 -7.86 -15.60 3.87
N PRO A 356 -8.68 -15.73 2.81
CA PRO A 356 -8.35 -16.56 1.65
C PRO A 356 -7.03 -16.20 0.96
N ALA A 357 -6.65 -14.92 1.01
CA ALA A 357 -5.39 -14.44 0.47
C ALA A 357 -4.15 -15.02 1.17
N LEU A 358 -4.29 -15.51 2.41
CA LEU A 358 -3.22 -16.08 3.23
C LEU A 358 -3.27 -17.61 3.34
N GLU A 359 -4.11 -18.28 2.57
CA GLU A 359 -4.32 -19.74 2.66
C GLU A 359 -3.01 -20.54 2.58
N ALA A 360 -2.10 -20.15 1.70
CA ALA A 360 -0.80 -20.82 1.53
C ALA A 360 0.10 -20.73 2.78
N TYR A 361 -0.23 -19.87 3.74
CA TYR A 361 0.56 -19.60 4.94
C TYR A 361 -0.13 -20.07 6.23
N TYR A 362 -1.29 -20.71 6.16
CA TYR A 362 -2.00 -21.23 7.35
C TYR A 362 -1.15 -22.18 8.20
N PRO A 363 -0.26 -23.03 7.64
CA PRO A 363 0.62 -23.87 8.45
C PRO A 363 1.64 -23.10 9.31
N ASP A 364 1.91 -21.84 9.00
CA ASP A 364 2.96 -21.05 9.64
C ASP A 364 2.42 -20.07 10.72
N VAL A 365 1.08 -19.99 10.86
CA VAL A 365 0.38 -19.06 11.76
C VAL A 365 -0.79 -19.71 12.46
N LEU A 366 -1.36 -19.01 13.44
CA LEU A 366 -2.58 -19.44 14.10
C LEU A 366 -3.80 -18.82 13.41
N VAL A 367 -4.74 -19.65 13.01
CA VAL A 367 -5.91 -19.22 12.22
C VAL A 367 -7.16 -19.30 13.07
N ALA A 368 -7.96 -18.23 13.05
CA ALA A 368 -9.25 -18.14 13.73
C ALA A 368 -10.41 -18.03 12.74
N ASP A 369 -11.48 -18.77 12.98
CA ASP A 369 -12.70 -18.80 12.15
C ASP A 369 -13.83 -17.96 12.76
N ASP A 370 -13.85 -17.87 14.10
CA ASP A 370 -14.84 -17.17 14.89
C ASP A 370 -14.19 -16.51 16.13
N VAL A 371 -15.01 -15.87 16.96
CA VAL A 371 -14.54 -15.13 18.12
C VAL A 371 -13.92 -16.03 19.19
N ASP A 372 -14.45 -17.23 19.40
CA ASP A 372 -13.95 -18.14 20.42
C ASP A 372 -12.64 -18.78 20.01
N SER A 373 -12.55 -19.22 18.75
CA SER A 373 -11.30 -19.71 18.17
C SER A 373 -10.23 -18.62 18.12
N PHE A 374 -10.60 -17.33 17.96
CA PHE A 374 -9.67 -16.21 18.05
C PHE A 374 -9.07 -16.06 19.44
N VAL A 375 -9.89 -16.11 20.50
CA VAL A 375 -9.40 -16.06 21.88
C VAL A 375 -8.47 -17.23 22.20
N ASN A 376 -8.84 -18.44 21.76
CA ASN A 376 -8.03 -19.64 21.93
C ASN A 376 -6.70 -19.56 21.17
N ALA A 377 -6.73 -19.05 19.92
CA ALA A 377 -5.53 -18.84 19.12
C ALA A 377 -4.60 -17.79 19.75
N CYS A 378 -5.13 -16.71 20.34
CA CYS A 378 -4.32 -15.75 21.09
C CYS A 378 -3.66 -16.39 22.30
N ALA A 379 -4.37 -17.25 23.04
CA ALA A 379 -3.80 -17.97 24.19
C ALA A 379 -2.69 -18.95 23.74
N ALA A 380 -2.91 -19.67 22.67
CA ALA A 380 -1.88 -20.54 22.07
C ALA A 380 -0.67 -19.75 21.58
N ALA A 381 -0.89 -18.56 20.99
CA ALA A 381 0.19 -17.67 20.53
C ALA A 381 1.09 -17.24 21.70
N VAL A 382 0.50 -16.81 22.80
CA VAL A 382 1.25 -16.44 24.03
C VAL A 382 2.12 -17.60 24.52
N ALA A 383 1.61 -18.83 24.50
CA ALA A 383 2.37 -20.02 24.93
C ALA A 383 3.55 -20.35 23.95
N LEU A 384 3.55 -19.82 22.71
CA LEU A 384 4.59 -20.02 21.71
C LEU A 384 5.63 -18.88 21.67
N GLU A 385 5.53 -17.87 22.54
CA GLU A 385 6.45 -16.73 22.48
C GLU A 385 7.91 -17.15 22.68
N ASP A 386 8.17 -18.06 23.60
CA ASP A 386 9.53 -18.52 23.95
C ASP A 386 10.05 -19.67 23.05
N ASP A 387 9.26 -20.17 22.10
CA ASP A 387 9.70 -21.21 21.17
C ASP A 387 10.66 -20.62 20.12
N ALA A 388 11.98 -20.79 20.39
CA ALA A 388 13.05 -20.30 19.51
C ALA A 388 12.99 -20.93 18.11
N ALA A 389 12.60 -22.22 17.98
CA ALA A 389 12.50 -22.88 16.68
C ALA A 389 11.32 -22.35 15.87
N ALA A 390 10.18 -22.11 16.51
CA ALA A 390 9.03 -21.48 15.87
C ALA A 390 9.33 -20.02 15.46
N ARG A 391 10.07 -19.28 16.31
CA ARG A 391 10.53 -17.92 15.97
C ARG A 391 11.39 -17.91 14.72
N GLU A 392 12.41 -18.80 14.65
CA GLU A 392 13.30 -18.86 13.48
C GLU A 392 12.53 -19.24 12.21
N ARG A 393 11.56 -20.17 12.27
CA ARG A 393 10.72 -20.51 11.11
C ARG A 393 9.95 -19.29 10.58
N ARG A 394 9.37 -18.46 11.48
CA ARG A 394 8.64 -17.23 11.09
C ARG A 394 9.56 -16.23 10.42
N VAL A 395 10.72 -15.95 10.99
CA VAL A 395 11.72 -15.03 10.44
C VAL A 395 12.25 -15.53 9.10
N ALA A 396 12.59 -16.83 9.00
CA ALA A 396 13.05 -17.44 7.75
C ALA A 396 12.00 -17.34 6.63
N LEU A 397 10.71 -17.47 6.97
CA LEU A 397 9.63 -17.28 6.00
C LEU A 397 9.57 -15.82 5.52
N ALA A 398 9.69 -14.84 6.42
CA ALA A 398 9.72 -13.43 6.04
C ALA A 398 10.95 -13.07 5.17
N ARG A 399 12.13 -13.58 5.51
CA ARG A 399 13.38 -13.37 4.74
C ARG A 399 13.31 -13.87 3.29
N ARG A 400 12.51 -14.89 3.01
CA ARG A 400 12.27 -15.38 1.63
C ARG A 400 11.29 -14.51 0.84
N ASN A 401 10.53 -13.65 1.52
CA ASN A 401 9.48 -12.83 0.94
C ASN A 401 9.81 -11.34 1.11
N THR A 402 10.70 -10.82 0.26
CA THR A 402 11.24 -9.45 0.33
C THR A 402 10.80 -8.60 -0.86
N TRP A 403 10.87 -7.28 -0.70
CA TRP A 403 10.59 -6.34 -1.79
C TRP A 403 11.55 -6.53 -2.97
N GLU A 404 12.80 -6.88 -2.70
CA GLU A 404 13.82 -7.13 -3.72
C GLU A 404 13.45 -8.34 -4.58
N SER A 405 13.02 -9.44 -3.97
CA SER A 405 12.58 -10.65 -4.70
C SER A 405 11.30 -10.38 -5.51
N ARG A 406 10.35 -9.65 -4.93
CA ARG A 406 9.11 -9.24 -5.61
C ARG A 406 9.39 -8.38 -6.85
N ILE A 407 10.21 -7.33 -6.69
CA ILE A 407 10.56 -6.43 -7.80
C ILE A 407 11.36 -7.17 -8.87
N ALA A 408 12.28 -8.06 -8.48
CA ALA A 408 13.01 -8.87 -9.44
C ALA A 408 12.07 -9.75 -10.30
N GLN A 409 11.04 -10.35 -9.71
CA GLN A 409 10.01 -11.10 -10.42
C GLN A 409 9.23 -10.22 -11.41
N MET A 410 8.82 -9.02 -10.99
CA MET A 410 8.09 -8.07 -11.82
C MET A 410 8.94 -7.58 -12.99
N LEU A 411 10.22 -7.24 -12.74
CA LEU A 411 11.15 -6.80 -13.77
C LEU A 411 11.48 -7.93 -14.76
N ALA A 412 11.63 -9.17 -14.30
CA ALA A 412 11.84 -10.33 -15.18
C ALA A 412 10.68 -10.48 -16.18
N ARG A 413 9.44 -10.26 -15.73
CA ARG A 413 8.28 -10.27 -16.64
C ARG A 413 8.35 -9.19 -17.70
N LEU A 414 8.81 -8.00 -17.34
CA LEU A 414 9.00 -6.90 -18.31
C LEU A 414 10.13 -7.21 -19.30
N ASP A 415 11.22 -7.84 -18.85
CA ASP A 415 12.32 -8.27 -19.71
C ASP A 415 11.83 -9.30 -20.74
N GLU A 416 11.06 -10.32 -20.32
CA GLU A 416 10.43 -11.31 -21.21
C GLU A 416 9.55 -10.63 -22.28
N LEU A 417 8.73 -9.65 -21.89
CA LEU A 417 7.85 -8.93 -22.83
C LEU A 417 8.65 -8.10 -23.83
N ASP A 418 9.78 -7.53 -23.43
CA ASP A 418 10.65 -6.75 -24.32
C ASP A 418 11.36 -7.67 -25.32
N GLU A 419 11.84 -8.85 -24.87
CA GLU A 419 12.43 -9.88 -25.76
C GLU A 419 11.43 -10.38 -26.80
N LEU A 420 10.18 -10.65 -26.40
CA LEU A 420 9.13 -11.10 -27.33
C LEU A 420 8.75 -10.04 -28.37
N SER A 421 9.01 -8.77 -28.10
CA SER A 421 8.70 -7.63 -28.99
C SER A 421 9.88 -7.19 -29.82
N ALA A 422 11.08 -7.70 -29.55
CA ALA A 422 12.26 -7.43 -30.35
C ALA A 422 12.09 -8.06 -31.75
N PRO A 423 12.44 -7.37 -32.84
CA PRO A 423 12.44 -7.99 -34.16
C PRO A 423 13.39 -9.19 -34.12
N ARG A 424 12.87 -10.37 -34.50
CA ARG A 424 13.72 -11.56 -34.66
C ARG A 424 14.75 -11.22 -35.73
N SER A 425 16.03 -11.25 -35.37
CA SER A 425 17.11 -11.13 -36.36
C SER A 425 16.91 -12.19 -37.44
N PRO A 426 17.07 -11.82 -38.73
CA PRO A 426 16.87 -12.72 -39.86
C PRO A 426 17.81 -13.93 -39.80
#